data_14ceefbbdc29d4d164a4d40c0522f000
#
_entry.id   14ceefbbdc29d4d164a4d40c0522f000
#
_cell.length_a   1.000
_cell.length_b   1.000
_cell.length_c   1.000
_cell.angle_alpha   90.00
_cell.angle_beta   90.00
_cell.angle_gamma   90.00
#
_symmetry.space_group_name_H-M   'P 1'
#
loop_
_entity.id
_entity.type
_entity.pdbx_description
1 polymer ?
#
loop_
_entity_poly.entity_id
_entity_poly.type
_entity_poly.pdbx_seq_one_letter_code
_entity_poly.pdbx_strand_id
1 'polypeptide(L)'
;MAKRYMSFAMRKKETAQKPNISAACKEKQKDRRKVAKKRYSQSISLPFARKADNQKAALFFEDLECRIALPAEEKKALMDDFANALKFYASSGLPADVALERLDAKNLGGYYSRPSNTWYSLDNAAKIYPFAMKHDYMSVFRLSAYLKEDVVPEILQMALTFTIKRFPSFATTVKKGFFWHYLDSTKRRYIVEPETGIPCQPIHIGRSGSQTFRVLYYRNRISVEYFHILTDGTGGMCFLKTLVAEYFRLLGTESACVSGVLPVNGLVSPGEIANEFINIRSEGPASSFVDKAAVQYGGRLSRIRPCRVIHFKIDAAALKAVADRKRATVTAYILSLMFVAGKKATDEVAGEFNIQVPVNMRKFYPSETLRNFSMYCGIRIPLAEISEPDALIPEIMRQLTEKASCQAMNEMVKATNRIVNAIRFIPLFLKAPVVRMVYGFIGDRNFSNTLSNLGVVSLPPEIAGLVDSMDVVLGAAITNRASCSLVTCGNTSTLSVSKNTADPSFEEALYELLCRDGLTPVVEGSELIAD
;
A
#
# COMPACT_ATOMS: atom_id res chain seq x y z
N MET A 1 -35.01 46.30 -17.11
CA MET A 1 -35.84 46.74 -15.95
C MET A 1 -35.17 46.24 -14.71
N ALA A 2 -34.32 47.00 -14.12
CA ALA A 2 -34.48 48.11 -13.18
C ALA A 2 -34.70 47.60 -11.74
N LYS A 3 -33.62 47.67 -10.97
CA LYS A 3 -33.44 48.12 -9.58
C LYS A 3 -34.56 47.80 -8.55
N ARG A 4 -34.13 47.16 -7.45
CA ARG A 4 -34.41 47.66 -6.10
C ARG A 4 -33.27 47.34 -5.13
N TYR A 5 -32.49 48.37 -4.87
CA TYR A 5 -31.69 48.54 -3.64
C TYR A 5 -32.65 48.92 -2.51
N MET A 6 -32.46 48.35 -1.34
CA MET A 6 -32.84 49.02 -0.11
C MET A 6 -31.84 48.74 0.99
N SER A 7 -31.20 49.82 1.40
CA SER A 7 -30.33 50.00 2.56
C SER A 7 -31.06 49.68 3.87
N PHE A 8 -30.36 49.09 4.83
CA PHE A 8 -30.74 49.21 6.24
C PHE A 8 -29.62 49.80 7.05
N ALA A 9 -29.96 50.89 7.70
CA ALA A 9 -29.08 51.77 8.42
C ALA A 9 -28.62 51.22 9.76
N MET A 10 -27.50 51.76 10.20
CA MET A 10 -26.91 51.65 11.54
C MET A 10 -27.94 51.71 12.68
N ARG A 11 -27.85 50.76 13.62
CA ARG A 11 -28.36 50.93 14.99
C ARG A 11 -27.27 50.76 16.01
N LYS A 12 -27.27 51.74 16.86
CA LYS A 12 -26.43 52.05 18.01
C LYS A 12 -25.91 50.89 18.85
N LYS A 13 -24.69 51.07 19.31
CA LYS A 13 -24.07 50.40 20.47
C LYS A 13 -25.00 50.45 21.68
N GLU A 14 -25.44 49.31 22.16
CA GLU A 14 -25.84 49.10 23.55
C GLU A 14 -24.80 48.26 24.23
N THR A 15 -24.24 48.83 25.29
CA THR A 15 -23.30 48.26 26.23
C THR A 15 -24.00 47.15 27.04
N ALA A 16 -23.82 45.89 26.64
CA ALA A 16 -24.25 44.73 27.45
C ALA A 16 -23.30 44.59 28.65
N GLN A 17 -23.82 44.86 29.84
CA GLN A 17 -23.18 44.57 31.11
C GLN A 17 -22.85 43.06 31.18
N LYS A 18 -21.56 42.72 31.40
CA LYS A 18 -21.14 41.35 31.69
C LYS A 18 -21.82 40.85 32.98
N PRO A 19 -22.44 39.67 32.98
CA PRO A 19 -23.00 39.12 34.21
C PRO A 19 -21.87 38.87 35.23
N ASN A 20 -22.09 39.36 36.42
CA ASN A 20 -21.19 39.25 37.56
C ASN A 20 -21.20 37.78 38.04
N ILE A 21 -20.24 36.99 37.59
CA ILE A 21 -20.07 35.60 38.03
C ILE A 21 -19.65 35.63 39.49
N SER A 22 -20.49 35.15 40.39
CA SER A 22 -20.28 35.16 41.82
C SER A 22 -18.93 34.51 42.18
N ALA A 23 -18.28 35.04 43.25
CA ALA A 23 -16.99 34.54 43.77
C ALA A 23 -17.01 32.99 43.99
N ALA A 24 -18.14 32.43 44.39
CA ALA A 24 -18.34 30.99 44.57
C ALA A 24 -18.24 30.16 43.29
N CYS A 25 -18.55 30.77 42.11
CA CYS A 25 -18.38 30.07 40.82
C CYS A 25 -16.91 30.11 40.35
N LYS A 26 -16.17 31.14 40.71
CA LYS A 26 -14.71 31.26 40.45
C LYS A 26 -13.89 30.33 41.37
N GLU A 27 -14.35 30.10 42.60
CA GLU A 27 -13.72 29.18 43.54
C GLU A 27 -13.95 27.73 43.14
N LYS A 28 -15.20 27.35 42.74
CA LYS A 28 -15.50 26.01 42.19
C LYS A 28 -14.78 25.74 40.85
N GLN A 29 -14.50 26.75 40.03
CA GLN A 29 -13.67 26.60 38.83
C GLN A 29 -12.16 26.50 39.16
N LYS A 30 -11.69 27.17 40.25
CA LYS A 30 -10.31 27.02 40.73
C LYS A 30 -10.08 25.66 41.39
N ASP A 31 -11.03 25.14 42.13
CA ASP A 31 -10.93 23.80 42.75
C ASP A 31 -11.06 22.66 41.71
N ARG A 32 -11.89 22.81 40.66
CA ARG A 32 -11.86 21.89 39.52
C ARG A 32 -10.55 21.92 38.72
N ARG A 33 -9.77 23.00 38.78
CA ARG A 33 -8.41 23.07 38.22
C ARG A 33 -7.34 22.50 39.16
N LYS A 34 -7.64 22.27 40.43
CA LYS A 34 -6.66 21.78 41.44
C LYS A 34 -6.68 20.26 41.64
N VAL A 35 -7.61 19.51 41.09
CA VAL A 35 -7.42 18.09 40.88
C VAL A 35 -6.59 17.99 39.59
N ALA A 36 -5.30 18.30 39.70
CA ALA A 36 -4.33 18.05 38.65
C ALA A 36 -4.40 16.54 38.34
N LYS A 37 -5.08 16.15 37.26
CA LYS A 37 -4.91 14.81 36.70
C LYS A 37 -3.39 14.63 36.58
N LYS A 38 -2.86 13.69 37.37
CA LYS A 38 -1.42 13.35 37.32
C LYS A 38 -1.07 13.16 35.85
N ARG A 39 -0.14 13.96 35.33
CA ARG A 39 0.27 13.88 33.93
C ARG A 39 0.77 12.48 33.66
N TYR A 40 0.40 11.88 32.54
CA TYR A 40 0.82 10.51 32.19
C TYR A 40 2.35 10.40 32.12
N SER A 41 3.02 11.46 31.62
CA SER A 41 4.49 11.58 31.61
C SER A 41 5.15 11.27 32.97
N GLN A 42 4.48 11.60 34.09
CA GLN A 42 5.00 11.33 35.44
C GLN A 42 4.84 9.86 35.89
N SER A 43 4.14 9.04 35.13
CA SER A 43 3.93 7.61 35.43
C SER A 43 4.83 6.69 34.60
N ILE A 44 5.57 7.23 33.64
CA ILE A 44 6.45 6.44 32.75
C ILE A 44 7.69 6.00 33.51
N SER A 45 7.99 4.69 33.45
CA SER A 45 9.24 4.14 33.98
C SER A 45 10.40 4.50 33.06
N LEU A 46 11.38 5.22 33.59
CA LEU A 46 12.55 5.69 32.83
C LEU A 46 13.68 4.66 32.92
N PRO A 47 14.31 4.29 31.78
CA PRO A 47 15.18 3.11 31.72
C PRO A 47 16.65 3.36 32.03
N PHE A 48 17.09 4.61 32.22
CA PHE A 48 18.51 4.94 32.35
C PHE A 48 19.02 4.75 33.79
N ALA A 49 20.26 4.30 33.92
CA ALA A 49 20.87 4.11 35.22
C ALA A 49 21.22 5.45 35.92
N ARG A 50 21.57 6.48 35.15
CA ARG A 50 21.98 7.78 35.70
C ARG A 50 20.74 8.63 35.96
N LYS A 51 20.67 9.24 37.16
CA LYS A 51 19.58 10.16 37.53
C LYS A 51 19.44 11.35 36.59
N ALA A 52 20.56 11.91 36.13
CA ALA A 52 20.57 13.04 35.20
C ALA A 52 19.92 12.67 33.84
N ASP A 53 20.16 11.46 33.31
CA ASP A 53 19.60 11.00 32.05
C ASP A 53 18.09 10.76 32.18
N ASN A 54 17.65 10.24 33.32
CA ASN A 54 16.21 10.12 33.61
C ASN A 54 15.54 11.49 33.75
N GLN A 55 16.22 12.52 34.26
CA GLN A 55 15.67 13.89 34.28
C GLN A 55 15.46 14.43 32.86
N LYS A 56 16.43 14.23 31.96
CA LYS A 56 16.29 14.60 30.52
C LYS A 56 15.12 13.85 29.88
N ALA A 57 15.01 12.56 30.10
CA ALA A 57 13.90 11.74 29.58
C ALA A 57 12.55 12.19 30.14
N ALA A 58 12.46 12.58 31.42
CA ALA A 58 11.24 13.13 32.01
C ALA A 58 10.79 14.42 31.30
N LEU A 59 11.71 15.36 31.06
CA LEU A 59 11.43 16.60 30.33
C LEU A 59 10.99 16.32 28.89
N PHE A 60 11.62 15.34 28.24
CA PHE A 60 11.23 14.88 26.91
C PHE A 60 9.76 14.39 26.90
N PHE A 61 9.34 13.56 27.84
CA PHE A 61 7.97 13.08 27.93
C PHE A 61 6.96 14.18 28.28
N GLU A 62 7.35 15.19 29.06
CA GLU A 62 6.51 16.35 29.33
C GLU A 62 6.26 17.18 28.05
N ASP A 63 7.29 17.41 27.23
CA ASP A 63 7.16 18.09 25.94
C ASP A 63 6.31 17.25 24.97
N LEU A 64 6.59 15.95 24.88
CA LEU A 64 5.85 15.02 24.04
C LEU A 64 4.35 15.01 24.39
N GLU A 65 4.02 14.94 25.68
CA GLU A 65 2.63 14.95 26.15
C GLU A 65 1.89 16.24 25.76
N CYS A 66 2.58 17.37 25.72
CA CYS A 66 2.01 18.65 25.29
C CYS A 66 1.75 18.70 23.77
N ARG A 67 2.56 18.02 22.97
CA ARG A 67 2.45 18.02 21.49
C ARG A 67 1.33 17.14 20.96
N ILE A 68 0.90 16.12 21.72
CA ILE A 68 -0.07 15.11 21.26
C ILE A 68 -1.48 15.51 21.68
N ALA A 69 -2.38 15.66 20.70
CA ALA A 69 -3.80 15.97 20.86
C ALA A 69 -4.71 14.80 20.45
N LEU A 70 -4.29 13.56 20.74
CA LEU A 70 -5.08 12.34 20.54
C LEU A 70 -6.01 12.10 21.74
N PRO A 71 -7.05 11.23 21.57
CA PRO A 71 -7.82 10.68 22.68
C PRO A 71 -6.89 10.05 23.74
N ALA A 72 -7.32 10.06 25.01
CA ALA A 72 -6.45 9.71 26.14
C ALA A 72 -5.78 8.33 26.00
N GLU A 73 -6.51 7.31 25.54
CA GLU A 73 -5.99 5.95 25.35
C GLU A 73 -4.96 5.88 24.23
N GLU A 74 -5.25 6.49 23.08
CA GLU A 74 -4.30 6.53 21.96
C GLU A 74 -3.07 7.37 22.28
N LYS A 75 -3.25 8.48 22.99
CA LYS A 75 -2.14 9.31 23.47
C LYS A 75 -1.24 8.52 24.41
N LYS A 76 -1.83 7.80 25.36
CA LYS A 76 -1.09 6.92 26.28
C LYS A 76 -0.30 5.89 25.48
N ALA A 77 -0.96 5.16 24.58
CA ALA A 77 -0.31 4.12 23.77
C ALA A 77 0.84 4.67 22.91
N LEU A 78 0.69 5.87 22.35
CA LEU A 78 1.77 6.51 21.59
C LEU A 78 2.94 6.89 22.49
N MET A 79 2.69 7.37 23.72
CA MET A 79 3.77 7.66 24.68
C MET A 79 4.46 6.36 25.16
N ASP A 80 3.71 5.26 25.30
CA ASP A 80 4.27 3.94 25.61
C ASP A 80 5.20 3.45 24.48
N ASP A 81 4.90 3.74 23.20
CA ASP A 81 5.80 3.41 22.08
C ASP A 81 7.16 4.11 22.25
N PHE A 82 7.16 5.40 22.55
CA PHE A 82 8.41 6.14 22.83
C PHE A 82 9.16 5.55 24.02
N ALA A 83 8.43 5.19 25.10
CA ALA A 83 9.04 4.60 26.29
C ALA A 83 9.67 3.22 25.98
N ASN A 84 9.03 2.40 25.15
CA ASN A 84 9.55 1.11 24.76
C ASN A 84 10.79 1.25 23.86
N ALA A 85 10.80 2.18 22.91
CA ALA A 85 11.98 2.49 22.10
C ALA A 85 13.15 2.98 22.97
N LEU A 86 12.89 3.84 23.97
CA LEU A 86 13.94 4.27 24.90
C LEU A 86 14.48 3.11 25.75
N LYS A 87 13.62 2.18 26.17
CA LYS A 87 14.07 0.96 26.88
C LYS A 87 14.97 0.10 26.00
N PHE A 88 14.60 -0.09 24.73
CA PHE A 88 15.46 -0.79 23.77
C PHE A 88 16.83 -0.13 23.63
N TYR A 89 16.88 1.19 23.42
CA TYR A 89 18.15 1.90 23.30
C TYR A 89 19.00 1.80 24.57
N ALA A 90 18.38 1.93 25.75
CA ALA A 90 19.08 1.79 27.02
C ALA A 90 19.64 0.38 27.22
N SER A 91 18.88 -0.67 26.87
CA SER A 91 19.34 -2.06 26.95
C SER A 91 20.44 -2.38 25.93
N SER A 92 20.45 -1.68 24.79
CA SER A 92 21.51 -1.76 23.78
C SER A 92 22.75 -0.90 24.14
N GLY A 93 22.77 -0.26 25.30
CA GLY A 93 23.89 0.56 25.77
C GLY A 93 24.00 1.92 25.08
N LEU A 94 22.98 2.38 24.34
CA LEU A 94 23.02 3.68 23.68
C LEU A 94 22.94 4.82 24.70
N PRO A 95 23.80 5.86 24.61
CA PRO A 95 23.73 7.03 25.48
C PRO A 95 22.38 7.73 25.41
N ALA A 96 21.87 8.23 26.55
CA ALA A 96 20.56 8.84 26.64
C ALA A 96 20.39 10.03 25.68
N ASP A 97 21.41 10.86 25.52
CA ASP A 97 21.35 12.01 24.61
C ASP A 97 21.15 11.59 23.16
N VAL A 98 21.86 10.56 22.70
CA VAL A 98 21.72 10.01 21.34
C VAL A 98 20.34 9.35 21.16
N ALA A 99 19.87 8.61 22.17
CA ALA A 99 18.55 7.97 22.13
C ALA A 99 17.42 9.01 22.01
N LEU A 100 17.49 10.09 22.82
CA LEU A 100 16.51 11.17 22.79
C LEU A 100 16.58 12.00 21.49
N GLU A 101 17.77 12.18 20.91
CA GLU A 101 17.95 12.84 19.62
C GLU A 101 17.30 12.02 18.49
N ARG A 102 17.54 10.71 18.44
CA ARG A 102 16.90 9.83 17.44
C ARG A 102 15.37 9.86 17.51
N LEU A 103 14.82 9.95 18.72
CA LEU A 103 13.37 9.99 18.98
C LEU A 103 12.82 11.42 19.07
N ASP A 104 13.56 12.46 18.70
CA ASP A 104 13.14 13.86 18.91
C ASP A 104 11.65 14.04 18.55
N ALA A 105 10.88 14.51 19.53
CA ALA A 105 9.45 14.80 19.40
C ALA A 105 9.13 15.80 18.27
N LYS A 106 10.10 16.60 17.83
CA LYS A 106 9.97 17.46 16.64
C LYS A 106 9.71 16.65 15.37
N ASN A 107 10.18 15.39 15.31
CA ASN A 107 9.90 14.48 14.20
C ASN A 107 8.41 14.13 14.05
N LEU A 108 7.55 14.38 15.05
CA LEU A 108 6.10 14.32 14.90
C LEU A 108 5.54 15.48 14.06
N GLY A 109 6.30 16.57 13.92
CA GLY A 109 5.81 17.81 13.32
C GLY A 109 4.54 18.30 14.02
N GLY A 110 3.61 18.84 13.25
CA GLY A 110 2.27 19.20 13.74
C GLY A 110 1.22 18.10 13.52
N TYR A 111 1.60 16.87 13.15
CA TYR A 111 0.67 15.84 12.73
C TYR A 111 -0.34 15.47 13.82
N TYR A 112 0.11 15.24 15.04
CA TYR A 112 -0.76 14.87 16.16
C TYR A 112 -1.28 16.07 16.97
N SER A 113 -0.94 17.31 16.61
CA SER A 113 -1.31 18.50 17.40
C SER A 113 -2.70 19.06 17.10
N ARG A 114 -3.31 18.67 15.97
CA ARG A 114 -4.62 19.19 15.54
C ARG A 114 -5.47 18.08 14.92
N PRO A 115 -6.81 18.15 15.04
CA PRO A 115 -7.72 17.28 14.29
C PRO A 115 -7.48 17.39 12.78
N SER A 116 -7.73 16.33 12.05
CA SER A 116 -7.73 16.37 10.59
C SER A 116 -9.13 16.71 10.09
N ASN A 117 -9.21 17.62 9.11
CA ASN A 117 -10.45 17.99 8.44
C ASN A 117 -10.35 17.75 6.93
N THR A 118 -9.37 16.97 6.48
CA THR A 118 -9.15 16.69 5.07
C THR A 118 -9.76 15.34 4.67
N TRP A 119 -10.24 15.27 3.44
CA TRP A 119 -10.70 14.04 2.81
C TRP A 119 -10.26 14.03 1.34
N TYR A 120 -10.18 12.83 0.77
CA TYR A 120 -9.77 12.65 -0.62
C TYR A 120 -10.84 11.86 -1.38
N SER A 121 -11.20 12.33 -2.57
CA SER A 121 -11.99 11.52 -3.50
C SER A 121 -11.17 10.32 -3.95
N LEU A 122 -11.81 9.19 -4.26
CA LEU A 122 -11.12 8.06 -4.86
C LEU A 122 -10.68 8.40 -6.29
N ASP A 123 -9.54 7.84 -6.70
CA ASP A 123 -9.12 7.83 -8.09
C ASP A 123 -10.17 7.10 -8.94
N ASN A 124 -10.29 7.46 -10.21
CA ASN A 124 -11.32 6.85 -11.05
C ASN A 124 -11.12 5.33 -11.21
N ALA A 125 -9.88 4.86 -11.26
CA ALA A 125 -9.57 3.43 -11.22
C ALA A 125 -9.91 2.79 -9.86
N ALA A 126 -9.69 3.51 -8.76
CA ALA A 126 -9.93 3.00 -7.41
C ALA A 126 -11.43 2.95 -7.04
N LYS A 127 -12.30 3.67 -7.74
CA LYS A 127 -13.75 3.73 -7.43
C LYS A 127 -14.44 2.37 -7.51
N ILE A 128 -13.89 1.42 -8.25
CA ILE A 128 -14.47 0.09 -8.41
C ILE A 128 -14.18 -0.85 -7.23
N TYR A 129 -13.01 -0.72 -6.58
CA TYR A 129 -12.58 -1.64 -5.54
C TYR A 129 -13.55 -1.77 -4.35
N PRO A 130 -14.20 -0.70 -3.84
CA PRO A 130 -15.18 -0.84 -2.76
C PRO A 130 -16.43 -1.67 -3.14
N PHE A 131 -16.76 -1.77 -4.43
CA PHE A 131 -17.86 -2.60 -4.91
C PHE A 131 -17.45 -4.07 -5.08
N ALA A 132 -16.17 -4.32 -5.37
CA ALA A 132 -15.60 -5.65 -5.49
C ALA A 132 -15.44 -6.36 -4.14
N MET A 133 -15.53 -5.61 -3.03
CA MET A 133 -15.46 -6.18 -1.67
C MET A 133 -16.64 -7.11 -1.42
N LYS A 134 -16.36 -8.40 -1.24
CA LYS A 134 -17.24 -9.41 -0.65
C LYS A 134 -16.68 -9.80 0.71
N HIS A 135 -17.48 -10.52 1.53
CA HIS A 135 -17.13 -10.84 2.92
C HIS A 135 -15.72 -11.38 3.13
N ASP A 136 -15.15 -12.07 2.11
CA ASP A 136 -13.85 -12.73 2.20
C ASP A 136 -12.88 -12.30 1.09
N TYR A 137 -13.19 -11.27 0.30
CA TYR A 137 -12.35 -10.82 -0.81
C TYR A 137 -12.20 -9.31 -0.82
N MET A 138 -10.95 -8.89 -0.81
CA MET A 138 -10.54 -7.51 -0.93
C MET A 138 -9.29 -7.46 -1.81
N SER A 139 -9.18 -6.47 -2.68
CA SER A 139 -7.98 -6.26 -3.49
C SER A 139 -6.85 -5.72 -2.59
N VAL A 140 -6.21 -6.61 -1.84
CA VAL A 140 -5.05 -6.34 -1.01
C VAL A 140 -3.82 -6.85 -1.72
N PHE A 141 -2.73 -6.10 -1.68
CA PHE A 141 -1.41 -6.56 -2.09
C PHE A 141 -0.39 -6.26 -1.00
N ARG A 142 0.68 -7.03 -0.97
CA ARG A 142 1.76 -6.93 0.01
C ARG A 142 3.06 -6.58 -0.70
N LEU A 143 3.84 -5.72 -0.07
CA LEU A 143 5.24 -5.47 -0.39
C LEU A 143 6.05 -5.79 0.86
N SER A 144 7.15 -6.52 0.71
CA SER A 144 8.01 -6.88 1.83
C SER A 144 9.48 -6.56 1.54
N ALA A 145 10.21 -6.21 2.59
CA ALA A 145 11.66 -6.09 2.58
C ALA A 145 12.24 -7.08 3.60
N TYR A 146 13.20 -7.89 3.18
CA TYR A 146 13.94 -8.81 4.03
C TYR A 146 15.25 -8.15 4.42
N LEU A 147 15.45 -7.95 5.71
CA LEU A 147 16.66 -7.35 6.26
C LEU A 147 17.71 -8.44 6.52
N LYS A 148 18.95 -8.05 6.72
CA LYS A 148 20.00 -9.00 7.13
C LYS A 148 19.89 -9.42 8.60
N GLU A 149 19.27 -8.57 9.42
CA GLU A 149 19.08 -8.79 10.85
C GLU A 149 17.60 -8.81 11.20
N ASP A 150 17.26 -9.40 12.34
CA ASP A 150 15.90 -9.46 12.83
C ASP A 150 15.35 -8.04 13.12
N VAL A 151 14.09 -7.85 12.82
CA VAL A 151 13.38 -6.58 13.02
C VAL A 151 13.22 -6.31 14.51
N VAL A 152 13.56 -5.10 14.94
CA VAL A 152 13.28 -4.57 16.28
C VAL A 152 11.91 -3.89 16.26
N PRO A 153 10.85 -4.52 16.83
CA PRO A 153 9.49 -4.03 16.68
C PRO A 153 9.26 -2.63 17.25
N GLU A 154 9.93 -2.31 18.36
CA GLU A 154 9.83 -1.01 19.03
C GLU A 154 10.36 0.11 18.13
N ILE A 155 11.44 -0.15 17.42
CA ILE A 155 12.05 0.80 16.48
C ILE A 155 11.22 0.90 15.20
N LEU A 156 10.69 -0.20 14.69
CA LEU A 156 9.78 -0.19 13.53
C LEU A 156 8.49 0.57 13.85
N GLN A 157 7.96 0.43 15.08
CA GLN A 157 6.80 1.20 15.55
C GLN A 157 7.10 2.71 15.52
N MET A 158 8.28 3.12 15.96
CA MET A 158 8.68 4.53 15.90
C MET A 158 8.91 5.01 14.47
N ALA A 159 9.52 4.18 13.63
CA ALA A 159 9.67 4.48 12.20
C ALA A 159 8.33 4.72 11.53
N LEU A 160 7.32 3.88 11.79
CA LEU A 160 5.96 4.07 11.29
C LEU A 160 5.34 5.36 11.82
N THR A 161 5.51 5.64 13.11
CA THR A 161 4.99 6.86 13.77
C THR A 161 5.52 8.13 13.13
N PHE A 162 6.79 8.15 12.73
CA PHE A 162 7.38 9.30 12.04
C PHE A 162 7.08 9.34 10.54
N THR A 163 7.03 8.18 9.89
CA THR A 163 6.79 8.09 8.45
C THR A 163 5.38 8.48 8.05
N ILE A 164 4.36 8.09 8.83
CA ILE A 164 2.94 8.24 8.43
C ILE A 164 2.53 9.69 8.14
N LYS A 165 3.10 10.67 8.83
CA LYS A 165 2.83 12.09 8.59
C LYS A 165 3.24 12.56 7.19
N ARG A 166 4.23 11.88 6.58
CA ARG A 166 4.73 12.19 5.23
C ARG A 166 3.80 11.65 4.13
N PHE A 167 2.89 10.75 4.50
CA PHE A 167 1.94 10.10 3.61
C PHE A 167 0.48 10.37 4.02
N PRO A 168 -0.02 11.62 3.89
CA PRO A 168 -1.34 11.99 4.40
C PRO A 168 -2.49 11.26 3.70
N SER A 169 -2.34 10.82 2.45
CA SER A 169 -3.32 9.98 1.77
C SER A 169 -3.41 8.56 2.34
N PHE A 170 -2.32 8.06 2.96
CA PHE A 170 -2.28 6.76 3.63
C PHE A 170 -2.91 6.84 5.03
N ALA A 171 -2.77 7.99 5.69
CA ALA A 171 -3.36 8.25 6.99
C ALA A 171 -4.88 8.48 6.90
N THR A 172 -5.59 7.53 6.27
CA THR A 172 -7.02 7.65 5.96
C THR A 172 -7.80 6.37 6.28
N THR A 173 -9.10 6.50 6.37
CA THR A 173 -10.06 5.38 6.40
C THR A 173 -11.08 5.55 5.28
N VAL A 174 -11.67 4.44 4.82
CA VAL A 174 -12.71 4.48 3.79
C VAL A 174 -14.06 4.76 4.42
N LYS A 175 -14.75 5.77 3.92
CA LYS A 175 -16.12 6.10 4.31
C LYS A 175 -17.08 6.06 3.13
N LYS A 176 -18.34 5.78 3.43
CA LYS A 176 -19.44 5.84 2.46
C LYS A 176 -19.94 7.27 2.36
N GLY A 177 -19.84 7.87 1.17
CA GLY A 177 -20.51 9.12 0.84
C GLY A 177 -21.86 8.87 0.17
N PHE A 178 -22.54 9.93 -0.23
CA PHE A 178 -23.86 9.82 -0.88
C PHE A 178 -23.77 9.20 -2.29
N PHE A 179 -22.76 9.58 -3.07
CA PHE A 179 -22.56 9.08 -4.43
C PHE A 179 -21.43 8.06 -4.54
N TRP A 180 -20.32 8.26 -3.80
CA TRP A 180 -19.12 7.45 -3.86
C TRP A 180 -18.52 7.23 -2.47
N HIS A 181 -17.72 6.20 -2.33
CA HIS A 181 -16.81 6.08 -1.20
C HIS A 181 -15.72 7.15 -1.31
N TYR A 182 -15.15 7.55 -0.18
CA TYR A 182 -14.06 8.51 -0.10
C TYR A 182 -13.07 8.11 1.01
N LEU A 183 -11.87 8.67 0.97
CA LEU A 183 -10.85 8.51 1.99
C LEU A 183 -10.96 9.68 2.96
N ASP A 184 -11.24 9.39 4.23
CA ASP A 184 -11.35 10.38 5.30
C ASP A 184 -10.08 10.34 6.14
N SER A 185 -9.41 11.48 6.30
CA SER A 185 -8.16 11.55 7.04
C SER A 185 -8.39 11.25 8.51
N THR A 186 -7.54 10.40 9.06
CA THR A 186 -7.55 10.03 10.48
C THR A 186 -6.18 10.28 11.08
N LYS A 187 -6.14 11.10 12.13
CA LYS A 187 -4.95 11.27 12.96
C LYS A 187 -5.09 10.40 14.18
N ARG A 188 -4.39 9.29 14.16
CA ARG A 188 -4.41 8.29 15.20
C ARG A 188 -3.07 7.59 15.27
N ARG A 189 -2.88 6.78 16.29
CA ARG A 189 -1.76 5.86 16.36
C ARG A 189 -1.91 4.77 15.31
N TYR A 190 -0.90 4.59 14.48
CA TYR A 190 -0.75 3.46 13.55
C TYR A 190 0.13 2.40 14.21
N ILE A 191 -0.24 1.13 14.03
CA ILE A 191 0.32 0.02 14.80
C ILE A 191 1.12 -0.88 13.87
N VAL A 192 2.27 -1.34 14.36
CA VAL A 192 3.04 -2.44 13.79
C VAL A 192 2.61 -3.71 14.50
N GLU A 193 2.26 -4.75 13.74
CA GLU A 193 1.74 -6.01 14.27
C GLU A 193 2.68 -7.17 13.91
N PRO A 194 2.85 -8.17 14.79
CA PRO A 194 3.50 -9.42 14.40
C PRO A 194 2.66 -10.13 13.35
N GLU A 195 3.28 -10.71 12.36
CA GLU A 195 2.59 -11.53 11.37
C GLU A 195 2.22 -12.89 11.98
N THR A 196 0.93 -13.15 12.09
CA THR A 196 0.39 -14.37 12.71
C THR A 196 -0.52 -15.17 11.78
N GLY A 197 -0.71 -14.70 10.55
CA GLY A 197 -1.70 -15.28 9.64
C GLY A 197 -1.27 -15.28 8.18
N ILE A 198 -2.23 -15.61 7.36
CA ILE A 198 -2.10 -15.68 5.90
C ILE A 198 -1.92 -14.28 5.34
N PRO A 199 -1.01 -14.07 4.36
CA PRO A 199 -0.82 -12.78 3.73
C PRO A 199 -2.06 -12.32 2.94
N CYS A 200 -2.19 -11.00 2.82
CA CYS A 200 -3.22 -10.33 2.02
C CYS A 200 -4.67 -10.66 2.40
N GLN A 201 -4.91 -11.00 3.67
CA GLN A 201 -6.28 -11.16 4.16
C GLN A 201 -7.02 -9.82 4.17
N PRO A 202 -8.36 -9.83 4.03
CA PRO A 202 -9.16 -8.62 4.04
C PRO A 202 -8.87 -7.73 5.25
N ILE A 203 -8.73 -6.43 5.00
CA ILE A 203 -8.59 -5.41 6.03
C ILE A 203 -9.99 -5.00 6.46
N HIS A 204 -10.27 -5.06 7.76
CA HIS A 204 -11.60 -4.69 8.28
C HIS A 204 -11.84 -3.20 8.15
N ILE A 205 -12.68 -2.81 7.18
CA ILE A 205 -13.06 -1.43 6.91
C ILE A 205 -14.47 -1.15 7.46
N GLY A 206 -14.69 0.07 7.94
CA GLY A 206 -16.00 0.52 8.40
C GLY A 206 -16.23 0.46 9.90
N ARG A 207 -15.30 -0.10 10.69
CA ARG A 207 -15.27 0.09 12.15
C ARG A 207 -14.52 1.38 12.49
N SER A 208 -14.91 2.04 13.58
CA SER A 208 -14.14 3.17 14.10
C SER A 208 -12.70 2.70 14.32
N GLY A 209 -11.75 3.39 13.72
CA GLY A 209 -10.35 3.03 13.83
C GLY A 209 -9.80 2.06 12.77
N SER A 210 -10.54 1.65 11.74
CA SER A 210 -10.00 0.80 10.67
C SER A 210 -8.95 1.54 9.81
N GLN A 211 -7.89 0.82 9.44
CA GLN A 211 -6.81 1.31 8.56
C GLN A 211 -7.05 0.82 7.14
N THR A 212 -6.48 1.51 6.15
CA THR A 212 -6.49 1.10 4.75
C THR A 212 -5.23 0.32 4.35
N PHE A 213 -4.30 0.20 5.28
CA PHE A 213 -3.08 -0.60 5.17
C PHE A 213 -2.70 -1.13 6.56
N ARG A 214 -1.81 -2.09 6.62
CA ARG A 214 -1.20 -2.59 7.86
C ARG A 214 0.28 -2.84 7.68
N VAL A 215 1.06 -2.62 8.74
CA VAL A 215 2.50 -2.89 8.79
C VAL A 215 2.71 -4.12 9.67
N LEU A 216 3.36 -5.11 9.12
CA LEU A 216 3.60 -6.40 9.75
C LEU A 216 5.10 -6.67 9.83
N TYR A 217 5.53 -7.45 10.81
CA TYR A 217 6.89 -7.94 10.88
C TYR A 217 6.93 -9.43 11.23
N TYR A 218 7.93 -10.11 10.71
CA TYR A 218 8.22 -11.50 11.06
C TYR A 218 9.73 -11.76 10.92
N ARG A 219 10.43 -12.09 12.03
CA ARG A 219 11.88 -12.21 12.05
C ARG A 219 12.53 -10.99 11.39
N ASN A 220 13.26 -11.18 10.30
CA ASN A 220 13.96 -10.15 9.54
C ASN A 220 13.12 -9.49 8.44
N ARG A 221 11.81 -9.75 8.37
CA ARG A 221 10.95 -9.22 7.31
C ARG A 221 10.04 -8.09 7.82
N ILE A 222 10.03 -6.97 7.11
CA ILE A 222 9.05 -5.89 7.23
C ILE A 222 8.11 -5.99 6.03
N SER A 223 6.81 -6.14 6.29
CA SER A 223 5.77 -6.23 5.26
C SER A 223 4.75 -5.11 5.41
N VAL A 224 4.30 -4.54 4.30
CA VAL A 224 3.17 -3.62 4.29
C VAL A 224 2.11 -4.15 3.35
N GLU A 225 0.92 -4.33 3.86
CA GLU A 225 -0.24 -4.73 3.09
C GLU A 225 -1.16 -3.54 2.85
N TYR A 226 -1.53 -3.34 1.60
CA TYR A 226 -2.33 -2.20 1.16
C TYR A 226 -3.65 -2.67 0.57
N PHE A 227 -4.75 -2.05 1.00
CA PHE A 227 -5.96 -2.11 0.21
C PHE A 227 -5.76 -1.26 -1.05
N HIS A 228 -5.93 -1.86 -2.21
CA HIS A 228 -5.60 -1.25 -3.51
C HIS A 228 -6.39 0.04 -3.85
N ILE A 229 -7.36 0.40 -3.01
CA ILE A 229 -8.05 1.70 -3.05
C ILE A 229 -7.10 2.87 -2.72
N LEU A 230 -6.04 2.60 -1.96
CA LEU A 230 -5.15 3.59 -1.39
C LEU A 230 -4.06 4.02 -2.36
N THR A 231 -3.43 3.04 -2.98
CA THR A 231 -2.22 3.22 -3.78
C THR A 231 -2.02 2.07 -4.76
N ASP A 232 -1.15 2.27 -5.74
CA ASP A 232 -0.60 1.22 -6.60
C ASP A 232 0.77 0.72 -6.10
N GLY A 233 1.37 -0.22 -6.84
CA GLY A 233 2.67 -0.80 -6.48
C GLY A 233 3.78 0.25 -6.37
N THR A 234 3.76 1.32 -7.18
CA THR A 234 4.77 2.40 -7.14
C THR A 234 4.65 3.23 -5.88
N GLY A 235 3.44 3.69 -5.54
CA GLY A 235 3.22 4.47 -4.32
C GLY A 235 3.41 3.63 -3.05
N GLY A 236 2.98 2.36 -3.07
CA GLY A 236 3.22 1.41 -1.98
C GLY A 236 4.71 1.15 -1.75
N MET A 237 5.49 0.98 -2.83
CA MET A 237 6.94 0.80 -2.75
C MET A 237 7.64 2.06 -2.20
N CYS A 238 7.18 3.24 -2.58
CA CYS A 238 7.68 4.50 -2.02
C CYS A 238 7.47 4.56 -0.50
N PHE A 239 6.29 4.16 -0.01
CA PHE A 239 6.03 4.08 1.43
C PHE A 239 6.93 3.05 2.13
N LEU A 240 7.03 1.83 1.61
CA LEU A 240 7.88 0.78 2.19
C LEU A 240 9.35 1.21 2.27
N LYS A 241 9.90 1.76 1.17
CA LYS A 241 11.28 2.24 1.12
C LYS A 241 11.54 3.35 2.13
N THR A 242 10.60 4.29 2.25
CA THR A 242 10.70 5.40 3.22
C THR A 242 10.62 4.89 4.66
N LEU A 243 9.74 3.91 4.92
CA LEU A 243 9.62 3.27 6.24
C LEU A 243 10.91 2.53 6.63
N VAL A 244 11.50 1.76 5.69
CA VAL A 244 12.76 1.02 5.90
C VAL A 244 13.93 1.99 6.11
N ALA A 245 13.99 3.07 5.33
CA ALA A 245 15.03 4.10 5.52
C ALA A 245 14.92 4.77 6.91
N GLU A 246 13.71 5.11 7.34
CA GLU A 246 13.47 5.69 8.67
C GLU A 246 13.77 4.69 9.80
N TYR A 247 13.47 3.40 9.61
CA TYR A 247 13.83 2.33 10.53
C TYR A 247 15.35 2.26 10.74
N PHE A 248 16.13 2.28 9.65
CA PHE A 248 17.59 2.26 9.74
C PHE A 248 18.16 3.57 10.29
N ARG A 249 17.55 4.73 9.97
CA ARG A 249 17.93 6.00 10.60
C ARG A 249 17.81 5.94 12.13
N LEU A 250 16.72 5.37 12.63
CA LEU A 250 16.52 5.16 14.06
C LEU A 250 17.53 4.17 14.65
N LEU A 251 18.00 3.20 13.89
CA LEU A 251 19.10 2.31 14.31
C LEU A 251 20.49 2.98 14.20
N GLY A 252 20.59 4.14 13.55
CA GLY A 252 21.80 4.94 13.47
C GLY A 252 22.48 4.97 12.11
N THR A 253 21.83 4.42 11.07
CA THR A 253 22.30 4.51 9.70
C THR A 253 21.49 5.58 8.95
N GLU A 254 22.04 6.79 8.86
CA GLU A 254 21.46 7.83 8.02
C GLU A 254 21.64 7.48 6.55
N SER A 255 20.65 7.85 5.75
CA SER A 255 20.67 7.59 4.31
C SER A 255 20.26 8.82 3.51
N ALA A 256 20.86 8.95 2.33
CA ALA A 256 20.47 9.97 1.37
C ALA A 256 19.06 9.72 0.81
N CYS A 257 18.34 10.78 0.46
CA CYS A 257 17.10 10.65 -0.29
C CYS A 257 17.40 10.27 -1.75
N VAL A 258 16.98 9.06 -2.13
CA VAL A 258 17.03 8.61 -3.53
C VAL A 258 15.61 8.53 -4.10
N SER A 259 15.49 8.31 -5.40
CA SER A 259 14.18 8.17 -6.04
C SER A 259 13.28 7.17 -5.30
N GLY A 260 12.11 7.61 -4.89
CA GLY A 260 11.13 6.82 -4.16
C GLY A 260 11.43 6.61 -2.67
N VAL A 261 12.40 7.34 -2.08
CA VAL A 261 12.57 7.49 -0.63
C VAL A 261 12.34 8.96 -0.28
N LEU A 262 11.31 9.24 0.50
CA LEU A 262 10.91 10.60 0.83
C LEU A 262 11.52 11.04 2.16
N PRO A 263 11.98 12.29 2.27
CA PRO A 263 12.43 12.81 3.55
C PRO A 263 11.24 12.90 4.51
N VAL A 264 11.31 12.21 5.65
CA VAL A 264 10.21 12.11 6.63
C VAL A 264 9.76 13.47 7.16
N ASN A 265 10.68 14.44 7.24
CA ASN A 265 10.41 15.82 7.65
C ASN A 265 10.16 16.77 6.46
N GLY A 266 10.13 16.26 5.22
CA GLY A 266 9.83 17.03 4.02
C GLY A 266 8.36 17.45 3.92
N LEU A 267 8.13 18.50 3.15
CA LEU A 267 6.77 18.97 2.86
C LEU A 267 6.11 18.01 1.86
N VAL A 268 4.81 17.82 2.02
CA VAL A 268 3.99 17.06 1.07
C VAL A 268 3.68 17.94 -0.13
N SER A 269 4.06 17.48 -1.33
CA SER A 269 3.69 18.14 -2.58
C SER A 269 2.21 17.89 -2.89
N PRO A 270 1.46 18.88 -3.42
CA PRO A 270 0.12 18.64 -3.95
C PRO A 270 0.08 17.55 -5.03
N GLY A 271 1.13 17.39 -5.82
CA GLY A 271 1.27 16.34 -6.82
C GLY A 271 1.24 14.93 -6.23
N GLU A 272 1.83 14.72 -5.06
CA GLU A 272 1.86 13.40 -4.39
C GLU A 272 0.49 12.86 -3.99
N ILE A 273 -0.49 13.74 -3.78
CA ILE A 273 -1.86 13.40 -3.39
C ILE A 273 -2.88 13.59 -4.52
N ALA A 274 -2.42 13.96 -5.72
CA ALA A 274 -3.29 14.26 -6.86
C ALA A 274 -3.98 13.01 -7.42
N ASN A 275 -5.22 13.18 -7.91
CA ASN A 275 -5.90 12.20 -8.75
C ASN A 275 -5.59 12.50 -10.20
N GLU A 276 -4.55 11.90 -10.75
CA GLU A 276 -4.05 12.20 -12.09
C GLU A 276 -4.98 11.74 -13.22
N PHE A 277 -5.87 10.79 -12.98
CA PHE A 277 -6.83 10.37 -14.00
C PHE A 277 -7.76 11.47 -14.50
N ILE A 278 -8.01 12.50 -13.70
CA ILE A 278 -8.84 13.64 -14.12
C ILE A 278 -8.09 14.61 -15.02
N ASN A 279 -6.76 14.60 -14.98
CA ASN A 279 -5.89 15.47 -15.74
C ASN A 279 -5.60 14.93 -17.15
N ILE A 280 -5.86 13.64 -17.39
CA ILE A 280 -5.66 13.03 -18.70
C ILE A 280 -6.76 13.46 -19.66
N ARG A 281 -6.39 14.27 -20.66
CA ARG A 281 -7.26 14.60 -21.79
C ARG A 281 -7.25 13.41 -22.75
N SER A 282 -8.27 12.57 -22.67
CA SER A 282 -8.41 11.40 -23.55
C SER A 282 -9.23 11.77 -24.79
N GLU A 283 -8.56 11.90 -25.93
CA GLU A 283 -9.17 12.06 -27.25
C GLU A 283 -9.27 10.69 -27.96
N GLY A 284 -10.16 10.57 -28.95
CA GLY A 284 -10.31 9.32 -29.72
C GLY A 284 -11.41 8.37 -29.20
N PRO A 285 -11.47 7.12 -29.68
CA PRO A 285 -12.45 6.12 -29.28
C PRO A 285 -12.20 5.67 -27.83
N ALA A 286 -13.20 5.05 -27.20
CA ALA A 286 -13.07 4.41 -25.91
C ALA A 286 -12.95 2.90 -26.12
N SER A 287 -12.02 2.23 -25.43
CA SER A 287 -11.92 0.77 -25.45
C SER A 287 -13.16 0.10 -24.85
N SER A 288 -13.40 -1.14 -25.20
CA SER A 288 -14.43 -1.96 -24.57
C SER A 288 -13.83 -2.70 -23.36
N PHE A 289 -14.59 -2.76 -22.26
CA PHE A 289 -14.26 -3.62 -21.12
C PHE A 289 -14.85 -5.02 -21.23
N VAL A 290 -15.72 -5.26 -22.24
CA VAL A 290 -16.31 -6.56 -22.46
C VAL A 290 -15.33 -7.37 -23.29
N ASP A 291 -14.80 -8.43 -22.70
CA ASP A 291 -13.87 -9.35 -23.32
C ASP A 291 -14.32 -10.81 -23.13
N LYS A 292 -13.81 -11.73 -23.93
CA LYS A 292 -14.11 -13.16 -23.81
C LYS A 292 -13.55 -13.71 -22.52
N ALA A 293 -14.25 -14.66 -21.90
CA ALA A 293 -13.72 -15.40 -20.75
C ALA A 293 -12.40 -16.08 -21.13
N ALA A 294 -11.45 -16.02 -20.21
CA ALA A 294 -10.14 -16.65 -20.37
C ALA A 294 -10.14 -18.06 -19.80
N VAL A 295 -9.35 -18.95 -20.40
CA VAL A 295 -9.03 -20.28 -19.87
C VAL A 295 -8.50 -20.15 -18.45
N GLN A 296 -8.93 -21.04 -17.55
CA GLN A 296 -8.47 -21.07 -16.18
C GLN A 296 -7.56 -22.28 -15.93
N TYR A 297 -6.67 -22.16 -14.93
CA TYR A 297 -5.88 -23.32 -14.48
C TYR A 297 -6.80 -24.36 -13.85
N GLY A 298 -6.37 -25.59 -13.79
CA GLY A 298 -7.04 -26.70 -13.14
C GLY A 298 -7.14 -26.55 -11.62
N GLY A 299 -7.73 -27.53 -11.01
CA GLY A 299 -7.91 -27.59 -9.57
C GLY A 299 -9.10 -26.78 -9.05
N ARG A 300 -9.56 -27.16 -7.86
CA ARG A 300 -10.62 -26.48 -7.14
C ARG A 300 -10.08 -25.25 -6.40
N LEU A 301 -10.83 -24.17 -6.43
CA LEU A 301 -10.53 -22.99 -5.61
C LEU A 301 -10.63 -23.34 -4.13
N SER A 302 -9.58 -23.05 -3.38
CA SER A 302 -9.54 -23.21 -1.93
C SER A 302 -10.49 -22.22 -1.24
N ARG A 303 -11.00 -22.58 -0.08
CA ARG A 303 -11.83 -21.69 0.75
C ARG A 303 -11.00 -20.57 1.34
N ILE A 304 -9.78 -20.88 1.74
CA ILE A 304 -8.81 -19.92 2.28
C ILE A 304 -7.90 -19.49 1.13
N ARG A 305 -7.82 -18.19 0.87
CA ARG A 305 -7.06 -17.63 -0.26
C ARG A 305 -6.27 -16.37 0.13
N PRO A 306 -4.99 -16.29 -0.28
CA PRO A 306 -4.23 -17.32 -0.94
C PRO A 306 -4.00 -18.52 -0.01
N CYS A 307 -4.04 -19.74 -0.54
CA CYS A 307 -3.77 -20.95 0.23
C CYS A 307 -2.28 -21.27 0.32
N ARG A 308 -1.48 -20.69 -0.57
CA ARG A 308 -0.01 -20.83 -0.58
C ARG A 308 0.62 -19.64 -1.29
N VAL A 309 1.79 -19.22 -0.83
CA VAL A 309 2.66 -18.26 -1.52
C VAL A 309 4.01 -18.91 -1.73
N ILE A 310 4.53 -18.83 -2.95
CA ILE A 310 5.82 -19.38 -3.35
C ILE A 310 6.66 -18.27 -3.95
N HIS A 311 7.92 -18.21 -3.56
CA HIS A 311 8.90 -17.27 -4.08
C HIS A 311 10.01 -18.02 -4.79
N PHE A 312 10.27 -17.70 -6.05
CA PHE A 312 11.44 -18.10 -6.78
C PHE A 312 12.43 -16.93 -6.74
N LYS A 313 13.45 -17.06 -5.90
CA LYS A 313 14.56 -16.10 -5.83
C LYS A 313 15.61 -16.46 -6.87
N ILE A 314 15.86 -15.58 -7.81
CA ILE A 314 16.70 -15.79 -8.99
C ILE A 314 17.78 -14.72 -9.00
N ASP A 315 19.01 -15.09 -9.36
CA ASP A 315 20.06 -14.10 -9.61
C ASP A 315 19.61 -13.11 -10.71
N ALA A 316 19.63 -11.82 -10.39
CA ALA A 316 19.09 -10.79 -11.26
C ALA A 316 19.88 -10.64 -12.57
N ALA A 317 21.21 -10.82 -12.52
CA ALA A 317 22.05 -10.74 -13.70
C ALA A 317 21.84 -11.95 -14.60
N ALA A 318 21.72 -13.15 -14.02
CA ALA A 318 21.41 -14.36 -14.77
C ALA A 318 20.03 -14.28 -15.45
N LEU A 319 19.00 -13.82 -14.73
CA LEU A 319 17.67 -13.64 -15.30
C LEU A 319 17.68 -12.64 -16.48
N LYS A 320 18.37 -11.53 -16.30
CA LYS A 320 18.53 -10.53 -17.37
C LYS A 320 19.28 -11.10 -18.56
N ALA A 321 20.38 -11.84 -18.34
CA ALA A 321 21.18 -12.45 -19.40
C ALA A 321 20.38 -13.50 -20.20
N VAL A 322 19.52 -14.28 -19.52
CA VAL A 322 18.61 -15.21 -20.22
C VAL A 322 17.62 -14.46 -21.10
N ALA A 323 16.98 -13.43 -20.58
CA ALA A 323 16.03 -12.62 -21.35
C ALA A 323 16.72 -11.97 -22.57
N ASP A 324 17.93 -11.43 -22.41
CA ASP A 324 18.70 -10.80 -23.49
C ASP A 324 19.10 -11.80 -24.58
N ARG A 325 19.54 -13.00 -24.21
CA ARG A 325 19.83 -14.08 -25.19
C ARG A 325 18.62 -14.43 -26.05
N LYS A 326 17.44 -14.38 -25.44
CA LYS A 326 16.15 -14.63 -26.13
C LYS A 326 15.60 -13.38 -26.82
N ARG A 327 16.33 -12.25 -26.81
CA ARG A 327 15.93 -10.95 -27.36
C ARG A 327 14.59 -10.47 -26.81
N ALA A 328 14.34 -10.72 -25.51
CA ALA A 328 13.12 -10.41 -24.81
C ALA A 328 13.36 -9.42 -23.67
N THR A 329 12.33 -8.68 -23.30
CA THR A 329 12.29 -8.05 -21.98
C THR A 329 12.08 -9.13 -20.91
N VAL A 330 12.56 -8.89 -19.68
CA VAL A 330 12.29 -9.82 -18.56
C VAL A 330 10.79 -10.10 -18.39
N THR A 331 9.94 -9.09 -18.58
CA THR A 331 8.48 -9.27 -18.55
C THR A 331 7.98 -10.21 -19.64
N ALA A 332 8.43 -10.04 -20.88
CA ALA A 332 8.02 -10.90 -22.00
C ALA A 332 8.52 -12.33 -21.82
N TYR A 333 9.74 -12.50 -21.30
CA TYR A 333 10.32 -13.80 -20.99
C TYR A 333 9.49 -14.52 -19.91
N ILE A 334 9.22 -13.89 -18.77
CA ILE A 334 8.39 -14.51 -17.72
C ILE A 334 6.97 -14.82 -18.22
N LEU A 335 6.37 -13.93 -19.01
CA LEU A 335 5.05 -14.21 -19.63
C LEU A 335 5.09 -15.46 -20.52
N SER A 336 6.15 -15.64 -21.33
CA SER A 336 6.27 -16.83 -22.19
C SER A 336 6.32 -18.13 -21.36
N LEU A 337 7.06 -18.11 -20.24
CA LEU A 337 7.06 -19.24 -19.30
C LEU A 337 5.68 -19.46 -18.68
N MET A 338 4.99 -18.38 -18.28
CA MET A 338 3.66 -18.47 -17.66
C MET A 338 2.60 -19.03 -18.61
N PHE A 339 2.66 -18.73 -19.91
CA PHE A 339 1.76 -19.31 -20.90
C PHE A 339 1.98 -20.83 -21.03
N VAL A 340 3.24 -21.26 -21.14
CA VAL A 340 3.56 -22.70 -21.27
C VAL A 340 3.25 -23.45 -19.97
N ALA A 341 3.60 -22.90 -18.82
CA ALA A 341 3.25 -23.47 -17.52
C ALA A 341 1.72 -23.54 -17.33
N GLY A 342 0.99 -22.50 -17.77
CA GLY A 342 -0.47 -22.47 -17.74
C GLY A 342 -1.11 -23.55 -18.60
N LYS A 343 -0.57 -23.79 -19.80
CA LYS A 343 -1.05 -24.89 -20.67
C LYS A 343 -0.87 -26.27 -20.04
N LYS A 344 0.23 -26.48 -19.29
CA LYS A 344 0.47 -27.71 -18.54
C LYS A 344 -0.48 -27.85 -17.33
N ALA A 345 -0.98 -26.74 -16.81
CA ALA A 345 -1.78 -26.67 -15.58
C ALA A 345 -3.29 -26.50 -15.82
N THR A 346 -3.78 -26.65 -17.05
CA THR A 346 -5.22 -26.54 -17.35
C THR A 346 -5.79 -27.85 -17.86
N ASP A 347 -7.03 -28.10 -17.47
CA ASP A 347 -7.84 -29.24 -18.00
C ASP A 347 -8.63 -28.82 -19.26
N GLU A 348 -8.64 -27.54 -19.63
CA GLU A 348 -9.36 -27.06 -20.80
C GLU A 348 -8.60 -27.41 -22.09
N VAL A 349 -9.33 -27.80 -23.11
CA VAL A 349 -8.75 -28.23 -24.41
C VAL A 349 -8.83 -27.16 -25.50
N ALA A 350 -9.61 -26.09 -25.27
CA ALA A 350 -9.80 -24.99 -26.20
C ALA A 350 -10.05 -23.69 -25.47
N GLY A 351 -9.84 -22.56 -26.15
CA GLY A 351 -9.99 -21.22 -25.59
C GLY A 351 -8.71 -20.40 -25.68
N GLU A 352 -8.66 -19.32 -24.96
CA GLU A 352 -7.52 -18.41 -24.96
C GLU A 352 -7.06 -18.13 -23.52
N PHE A 353 -5.76 -18.24 -23.27
CA PHE A 353 -5.18 -17.67 -22.08
C PHE A 353 -5.09 -16.15 -22.23
N ASN A 354 -5.37 -15.43 -21.15
CA ASN A 354 -5.21 -13.98 -21.07
C ASN A 354 -4.50 -13.63 -19.77
N ILE A 355 -3.27 -13.16 -19.86
CA ILE A 355 -2.50 -12.74 -18.68
C ILE A 355 -2.59 -11.22 -18.56
N GLN A 356 -3.09 -10.76 -17.41
CA GLN A 356 -3.16 -9.33 -17.08
C GLN A 356 -1.76 -8.80 -16.75
N VAL A 357 -1.40 -7.67 -17.35
CA VAL A 357 -0.15 -6.97 -17.06
C VAL A 357 -0.47 -5.54 -16.66
N PRO A 358 -0.26 -5.15 -15.39
CA PRO A 358 -0.39 -3.77 -14.95
C PRO A 358 0.60 -2.85 -15.66
N VAL A 359 0.14 -1.65 -15.99
CA VAL A 359 0.90 -0.62 -16.71
C VAL A 359 0.96 0.63 -15.84
N ASN A 360 2.18 1.04 -15.44
CA ASN A 360 2.39 2.28 -14.70
C ASN A 360 2.22 3.49 -15.62
N MET A 361 1.18 4.29 -15.40
CA MET A 361 0.85 5.46 -16.21
C MET A 361 1.88 6.58 -16.10
N ARG A 362 2.71 6.58 -15.04
CA ARG A 362 3.81 7.56 -14.88
C ARG A 362 4.88 7.45 -15.97
N LYS A 363 4.89 6.34 -16.73
CA LYS A 363 5.74 6.19 -17.92
C LYS A 363 5.32 7.12 -19.07
N PHE A 364 4.04 7.47 -19.14
CA PHE A 364 3.47 8.29 -20.21
C PHE A 364 3.15 9.71 -19.74
N TYR A 365 2.79 9.85 -18.48
CA TYR A 365 2.40 11.09 -17.83
C TYR A 365 3.25 11.27 -16.58
N PRO A 366 4.34 12.07 -16.66
CA PRO A 366 5.16 12.35 -15.49
C PRO A 366 4.31 12.85 -14.33
N SER A 367 4.34 12.16 -13.21
CA SER A 367 3.54 12.47 -12.03
C SER A 367 4.24 12.01 -10.76
N GLU A 368 4.11 12.80 -9.71
CA GLU A 368 4.59 12.51 -8.37
C GLU A 368 3.55 11.76 -7.52
N THR A 369 2.36 11.50 -8.05
CA THR A 369 1.28 10.94 -7.25
C THR A 369 1.66 9.60 -6.60
N LEU A 370 1.38 9.46 -5.32
CA LEU A 370 1.55 8.22 -4.55
C LEU A 370 0.25 7.40 -4.52
N ARG A 371 -0.80 7.91 -5.17
CA ARG A 371 -2.09 7.25 -5.30
C ARG A 371 -2.11 6.31 -6.50
N ASN A 372 -3.23 5.63 -6.74
CA ASN A 372 -3.33 4.78 -7.92
C ASN A 372 -3.19 5.59 -9.21
N PHE A 373 -2.19 5.25 -9.99
CA PHE A 373 -2.00 5.76 -11.32
C PHE A 373 -1.48 4.65 -12.24
N SER A 374 -2.18 3.52 -12.20
CA SER A 374 -1.92 2.36 -13.05
C SER A 374 -3.18 1.94 -13.79
N MET A 375 -2.98 1.41 -14.99
CA MET A 375 -3.96 0.70 -15.80
C MET A 375 -3.44 -0.71 -16.06
N TYR A 376 -4.01 -1.44 -16.99
CA TYR A 376 -3.55 -2.78 -17.33
C TYR A 376 -3.78 -3.07 -18.82
N CYS A 377 -3.08 -4.07 -19.34
CA CYS A 377 -3.40 -4.70 -20.62
C CYS A 377 -3.51 -6.21 -20.44
N GLY A 378 -4.18 -6.86 -21.37
CA GLY A 378 -4.29 -8.33 -21.44
C GLY A 378 -3.49 -8.88 -22.60
N ILE A 379 -2.57 -9.80 -22.32
CA ILE A 379 -1.84 -10.54 -23.36
C ILE A 379 -2.59 -11.85 -23.58
N ARG A 380 -3.12 -12.04 -24.80
CA ARG A 380 -3.93 -13.19 -25.19
C ARG A 380 -3.20 -14.09 -26.15
N ILE A 381 -3.23 -15.39 -25.87
CA ILE A 381 -2.72 -16.41 -26.78
C ILE A 381 -3.72 -17.59 -26.78
N PRO A 382 -4.17 -18.03 -27.97
CA PRO A 382 -5.00 -19.23 -28.08
C PRO A 382 -4.28 -20.45 -27.53
N LEU A 383 -4.99 -21.31 -26.78
CA LEU A 383 -4.42 -22.51 -26.18
C LEU A 383 -3.76 -23.45 -27.20
N ALA A 384 -4.32 -23.53 -28.40
CA ALA A 384 -3.77 -24.31 -29.51
C ALA A 384 -2.41 -23.78 -30.00
N GLU A 385 -2.16 -22.47 -29.91
CA GLU A 385 -0.93 -21.82 -30.37
C GLU A 385 0.18 -21.83 -29.34
N ILE A 386 -0.12 -22.17 -28.08
CA ILE A 386 0.89 -22.25 -27.03
C ILE A 386 1.79 -23.46 -27.28
N SER A 387 3.03 -23.19 -27.56
CA SER A 387 4.09 -24.16 -27.82
C SER A 387 5.28 -23.93 -26.88
N GLU A 388 6.50 -23.84 -27.38
CA GLU A 388 7.69 -23.53 -26.60
C GLU A 388 7.76 -22.02 -26.25
N PRO A 389 8.33 -21.64 -25.08
CA PRO A 389 8.40 -20.25 -24.65
C PRO A 389 9.01 -19.30 -25.68
N ASP A 390 10.08 -19.73 -26.35
CA ASP A 390 10.81 -18.88 -27.30
C ASP A 390 9.96 -18.53 -28.53
N ALA A 391 9.09 -19.43 -28.96
CA ALA A 391 8.18 -19.17 -30.07
C ALA A 391 7.10 -18.14 -29.75
N LEU A 392 6.75 -17.98 -28.46
CA LEU A 392 5.72 -17.03 -28.03
C LEU A 392 6.25 -15.61 -27.83
N ILE A 393 7.55 -15.43 -27.59
CA ILE A 393 8.17 -14.13 -27.26
C ILE A 393 7.84 -13.05 -28.30
N PRO A 394 7.96 -13.27 -29.61
CA PRO A 394 7.69 -12.22 -30.60
C PRO A 394 6.25 -11.71 -30.52
N GLU A 395 5.27 -12.61 -30.39
CA GLU A 395 3.86 -12.22 -30.29
C GLU A 395 3.55 -11.52 -28.97
N ILE A 396 4.10 -11.99 -27.85
CA ILE A 396 3.98 -11.34 -26.54
C ILE A 396 4.55 -9.91 -26.60
N MET A 397 5.73 -9.72 -27.20
CA MET A 397 6.35 -8.41 -27.32
C MET A 397 5.54 -7.48 -28.22
N ARG A 398 5.00 -8.00 -29.34
CA ARG A 398 4.10 -7.26 -30.21
C ARG A 398 2.88 -6.76 -29.43
N GLN A 399 2.20 -7.65 -28.70
CA GLN A 399 1.03 -7.29 -27.92
C GLN A 399 1.35 -6.32 -26.79
N LEU A 400 2.48 -6.50 -26.08
CA LEU A 400 2.93 -5.55 -25.05
C LEU A 400 3.17 -4.17 -25.64
N THR A 401 3.83 -4.08 -26.79
CA THR A 401 4.11 -2.79 -27.46
C THR A 401 2.82 -2.08 -27.86
N GLU A 402 1.88 -2.80 -28.42
CA GLU A 402 0.60 -2.27 -28.90
C GLU A 402 -0.31 -1.89 -27.72
N LYS A 403 -0.59 -2.87 -26.83
CA LYS A 403 -1.61 -2.75 -25.77
C LYS A 403 -1.15 -1.99 -24.54
N ALA A 404 0.16 -1.93 -24.27
CA ALA A 404 0.73 -1.09 -23.22
C ALA A 404 1.25 0.25 -23.75
N SER A 405 0.77 0.72 -24.90
CA SER A 405 1.10 2.01 -25.47
C SER A 405 0.34 3.16 -24.80
N CYS A 406 0.86 4.38 -24.94
CA CYS A 406 0.18 5.59 -24.47
C CYS A 406 -1.23 5.71 -25.04
N GLN A 407 -1.40 5.40 -26.34
CA GLN A 407 -2.71 5.45 -27.01
C GLN A 407 -3.70 4.46 -26.40
N ALA A 408 -3.33 3.19 -26.26
CA ALA A 408 -4.20 2.15 -25.69
C ALA A 408 -4.59 2.48 -24.23
N MET A 409 -3.64 2.99 -23.45
CA MET A 409 -3.91 3.44 -22.07
C MET A 409 -4.87 4.63 -22.01
N ASN A 410 -4.76 5.59 -22.96
CA ASN A 410 -5.71 6.70 -23.06
C ASN A 410 -7.13 6.24 -23.38
N GLU A 411 -7.27 5.30 -24.31
CA GLU A 411 -8.57 4.73 -24.66
C GLU A 411 -9.22 4.05 -23.45
N MET A 412 -8.43 3.34 -22.64
CA MET A 412 -8.90 2.70 -21.41
C MET A 412 -9.27 3.71 -20.32
N VAL A 413 -8.47 4.76 -20.12
CA VAL A 413 -8.79 5.87 -19.21
C VAL A 413 -10.10 6.54 -19.63
N LYS A 414 -10.28 6.78 -20.91
CA LYS A 414 -11.51 7.36 -21.47
C LYS A 414 -12.73 6.47 -21.21
N ALA A 415 -12.60 5.16 -21.42
CA ALA A 415 -13.66 4.19 -21.13
C ALA A 415 -14.04 4.22 -19.64
N THR A 416 -13.03 4.20 -18.75
CA THR A 416 -13.21 4.30 -17.30
C THR A 416 -13.93 5.59 -16.92
N ASN A 417 -13.47 6.73 -17.44
CA ASN A 417 -14.04 8.04 -17.15
C ASN A 417 -15.48 8.14 -17.66
N ARG A 418 -15.82 7.57 -18.82
CA ARG A 418 -17.20 7.50 -19.33
C ARG A 418 -18.13 6.76 -18.38
N ILE A 419 -17.73 5.58 -17.90
CA ILE A 419 -18.54 4.79 -16.95
C ILE A 419 -18.71 5.55 -15.64
N VAL A 420 -17.64 6.07 -15.07
CA VAL A 420 -17.68 6.83 -13.81
C VAL A 420 -18.59 8.05 -13.94
N ASN A 421 -18.51 8.79 -15.06
CA ASN A 421 -19.33 9.97 -15.31
C ASN A 421 -20.81 9.63 -15.56
N ALA A 422 -21.10 8.54 -16.26
CA ALA A 422 -22.47 8.09 -16.53
C ALA A 422 -23.26 7.79 -15.24
N ILE A 423 -22.58 7.23 -14.23
CA ILE A 423 -23.20 6.82 -12.97
C ILE A 423 -22.92 7.80 -11.81
N ARG A 424 -22.28 8.94 -12.06
CA ARG A 424 -21.76 9.82 -10.99
C ARG A 424 -22.83 10.34 -10.04
N PHE A 425 -24.03 10.64 -10.55
CA PHE A 425 -25.15 11.19 -9.78
C PHE A 425 -26.15 10.14 -9.27
N ILE A 426 -25.94 8.87 -9.56
CA ILE A 426 -26.76 7.79 -9.01
C ILE A 426 -26.35 7.60 -7.53
N PRO A 427 -27.27 7.65 -6.56
CA PRO A 427 -26.96 7.37 -5.16
C PRO A 427 -26.28 6.03 -4.96
N LEU A 428 -25.33 5.98 -4.01
CA LEU A 428 -24.47 4.81 -3.77
C LEU A 428 -25.29 3.53 -3.51
N PHE A 429 -26.36 3.64 -2.74
CA PHE A 429 -27.21 2.51 -2.38
C PHE A 429 -27.96 1.89 -3.57
N LEU A 430 -28.27 2.69 -4.60
CA LEU A 430 -28.90 2.22 -5.84
C LEU A 430 -27.90 1.59 -6.80
N LYS A 431 -26.71 2.21 -6.97
CA LYS A 431 -25.73 1.70 -7.93
C LYS A 431 -24.89 0.54 -7.41
N ALA A 432 -24.69 0.43 -6.09
CA ALA A 432 -23.84 -0.60 -5.53
C ALA A 432 -24.26 -2.04 -5.89
N PRO A 433 -25.53 -2.44 -5.83
CA PRO A 433 -25.95 -3.78 -6.25
C PRO A 433 -25.64 -4.06 -7.72
N VAL A 434 -25.90 -3.10 -8.61
CA VAL A 434 -25.70 -3.22 -10.05
C VAL A 434 -24.20 -3.34 -10.38
N VAL A 435 -23.38 -2.46 -9.82
CA VAL A 435 -21.93 -2.48 -10.05
C VAL A 435 -21.31 -3.79 -9.51
N ARG A 436 -21.78 -4.28 -8.36
CA ARG A 436 -21.33 -5.58 -7.82
C ARG A 436 -21.69 -6.75 -8.72
N MET A 437 -22.90 -6.73 -9.29
CA MET A 437 -23.33 -7.76 -10.23
C MET A 437 -22.47 -7.75 -11.48
N VAL A 438 -22.28 -6.58 -12.10
CA VAL A 438 -21.46 -6.42 -13.30
C VAL A 438 -20.01 -6.83 -13.03
N TYR A 439 -19.42 -6.39 -11.93
CA TYR A 439 -18.04 -6.77 -11.56
C TYR A 439 -17.89 -8.27 -11.29
N GLY A 440 -18.88 -8.89 -10.64
CA GLY A 440 -18.87 -10.33 -10.37
C GLY A 440 -18.98 -11.20 -11.64
N PHE A 441 -19.57 -10.67 -12.72
CA PHE A 441 -19.70 -11.39 -14.00
C PHE A 441 -18.55 -11.11 -14.97
N ILE A 442 -17.97 -9.91 -14.96
CA ILE A 442 -17.02 -9.47 -16.00
C ILE A 442 -15.58 -9.41 -15.48
N GLY A 443 -15.37 -9.19 -14.18
CA GLY A 443 -14.06 -8.80 -13.63
C GLY A 443 -12.95 -9.81 -13.86
N ASP A 444 -12.81 -10.79 -12.98
CA ASP A 444 -11.67 -11.72 -12.99
C ASP A 444 -11.76 -12.81 -14.05
N ARG A 445 -12.96 -13.09 -14.60
CA ARG A 445 -13.14 -14.16 -15.61
C ARG A 445 -12.44 -13.87 -16.95
N ASN A 446 -12.09 -12.61 -17.19
CA ASN A 446 -11.40 -12.20 -18.41
C ASN A 446 -9.90 -12.52 -18.38
N PHE A 447 -9.37 -12.91 -17.23
CA PHE A 447 -7.95 -13.21 -17.06
C PHE A 447 -7.74 -14.61 -16.49
N SER A 448 -6.69 -15.28 -16.98
CA SER A 448 -6.20 -16.55 -16.47
C SER A 448 -5.29 -16.37 -15.27
N ASN A 449 -4.48 -15.32 -15.33
CA ASN A 449 -3.46 -14.96 -14.34
C ASN A 449 -3.13 -13.46 -14.44
N THR A 450 -2.33 -12.96 -13.53
CA THR A 450 -1.77 -11.60 -13.52
C THR A 450 -0.26 -11.69 -13.38
N LEU A 451 0.51 -10.89 -14.12
CA LEU A 451 1.93 -10.64 -13.86
C LEU A 451 2.15 -9.17 -13.53
N SER A 452 2.35 -8.87 -12.26
CA SER A 452 2.72 -7.53 -11.80
C SER A 452 4.24 -7.42 -11.69
N ASN A 453 4.89 -6.71 -12.60
CA ASN A 453 6.33 -6.47 -12.54
C ASN A 453 6.63 -5.04 -12.06
N LEU A 454 7.17 -4.91 -10.84
CA LEU A 454 7.58 -3.62 -10.26
C LEU A 454 8.97 -3.16 -10.73
N GLY A 455 9.69 -4.01 -11.47
CA GLY A 455 11.03 -3.70 -11.98
C GLY A 455 12.11 -3.72 -10.91
N VAL A 456 13.14 -2.92 -11.13
CA VAL A 456 14.29 -2.82 -10.22
C VAL A 456 14.02 -1.76 -9.16
N VAL A 457 14.14 -2.16 -7.90
CA VAL A 457 14.00 -1.28 -6.74
C VAL A 457 15.38 -0.77 -6.33
N SER A 458 15.56 0.54 -6.38
CA SER A 458 16.76 1.20 -5.88
C SER A 458 16.56 1.63 -4.43
N LEU A 459 17.50 1.31 -3.58
CA LEU A 459 17.61 1.76 -2.19
C LEU A 459 18.77 2.74 -2.04
N PRO A 460 18.76 3.62 -1.01
CA PRO A 460 19.93 4.41 -0.68
C PRO A 460 21.17 3.51 -0.48
N PRO A 461 22.34 3.92 -0.99
CA PRO A 461 23.56 3.10 -0.90
C PRO A 461 23.91 2.67 0.53
N GLU A 462 23.64 3.53 1.51
CA GLU A 462 23.95 3.31 2.92
C GLU A 462 23.14 2.16 3.54
N ILE A 463 21.93 1.91 3.02
CA ILE A 463 21.04 0.85 3.51
C ILE A 463 20.86 -0.31 2.52
N ALA A 464 21.29 -0.14 1.25
CA ALA A 464 21.16 -1.18 0.23
C ALA A 464 21.83 -2.50 0.67
N GLY A 465 22.98 -2.41 1.35
CA GLY A 465 23.70 -3.56 1.90
C GLY A 465 23.05 -4.21 3.13
N LEU A 466 22.03 -3.57 3.74
CA LEU A 466 21.30 -4.05 4.92
C LEU A 466 19.98 -4.74 4.55
N VAL A 467 19.55 -4.64 3.29
CA VAL A 467 18.36 -5.31 2.75
C VAL A 467 18.82 -6.43 1.83
N ASP A 468 18.39 -7.65 2.11
CA ASP A 468 18.75 -8.86 1.37
C ASP A 468 17.95 -8.98 0.07
N SER A 469 16.63 -8.88 0.18
CA SER A 469 15.71 -9.03 -0.96
C SER A 469 14.38 -8.33 -0.67
N MET A 470 13.56 -8.23 -1.71
CA MET A 470 12.17 -7.78 -1.59
C MET A 470 11.24 -8.74 -2.29
N ASP A 471 9.98 -8.80 -1.85
CA ASP A 471 8.92 -9.51 -2.53
C ASP A 471 7.67 -8.67 -2.72
N VAL A 472 6.83 -9.16 -3.62
CA VAL A 472 5.48 -8.66 -3.85
C VAL A 472 4.53 -9.85 -3.83
N VAL A 473 3.45 -9.75 -3.07
CA VAL A 473 2.40 -10.76 -3.05
C VAL A 473 1.08 -10.10 -3.45
N LEU A 474 0.46 -10.64 -4.48
CA LEU A 474 -0.90 -10.23 -4.87
C LEU A 474 -1.90 -11.05 -4.07
N GLY A 475 -2.89 -10.39 -3.50
CA GLY A 475 -3.96 -11.05 -2.78
C GLY A 475 -4.87 -11.89 -3.68
N ALA A 476 -5.80 -12.58 -3.06
CA ALA A 476 -6.69 -13.49 -3.75
C ALA A 476 -7.58 -12.78 -4.77
N ALA A 477 -7.64 -13.32 -5.98
CA ALA A 477 -8.64 -13.01 -6.99
C ALA A 477 -9.90 -13.87 -6.78
N ILE A 478 -11.03 -13.46 -7.38
CA ILE A 478 -12.30 -14.18 -7.21
C ILE A 478 -12.29 -15.50 -7.98
N THR A 479 -11.73 -15.51 -9.19
CA THR A 479 -11.76 -16.66 -10.11
C THR A 479 -10.39 -17.21 -10.45
N ASN A 480 -9.35 -16.38 -10.49
CA ASN A 480 -8.01 -16.81 -10.86
C ASN A 480 -7.41 -17.77 -9.83
N ARG A 481 -6.79 -18.84 -10.30
CA ARG A 481 -6.16 -19.86 -9.44
C ARG A 481 -4.78 -19.46 -8.96
N ALA A 482 -4.14 -18.54 -9.67
CA ALA A 482 -2.85 -17.99 -9.28
C ALA A 482 -2.71 -16.53 -9.72
N SER A 483 -1.83 -15.81 -9.06
CA SER A 483 -1.36 -14.47 -9.46
C SER A 483 0.15 -14.40 -9.28
N CYS A 484 0.85 -13.81 -10.23
CA CYS A 484 2.30 -13.70 -10.22
C CYS A 484 2.75 -12.24 -10.08
N SER A 485 3.88 -12.04 -9.44
CA SER A 485 4.54 -10.74 -9.37
C SER A 485 6.06 -10.89 -9.39
N LEU A 486 6.73 -9.87 -9.91
CA LEU A 486 8.18 -9.83 -10.03
C LEU A 486 8.70 -8.51 -9.47
N VAL A 487 9.76 -8.59 -8.68
CA VAL A 487 10.52 -7.42 -8.22
C VAL A 487 12.00 -7.77 -8.12
N THR A 488 12.86 -6.84 -8.47
CA THR A 488 14.32 -7.00 -8.32
C THR A 488 14.84 -6.02 -7.30
N CYS A 489 15.56 -6.52 -6.29
CA CYS A 489 16.25 -5.70 -5.30
C CYS A 489 17.70 -6.21 -5.16
N GLY A 490 18.67 -5.31 -5.37
CA GLY A 490 20.08 -5.71 -5.41
C GLY A 490 20.33 -6.79 -6.47
N ASN A 491 20.92 -7.90 -6.05
CA ASN A 491 21.25 -9.02 -6.93
C ASN A 491 20.13 -10.07 -7.03
N THR A 492 19.01 -9.88 -6.36
CA THR A 492 17.92 -10.87 -6.29
C THR A 492 16.68 -10.39 -7.02
N SER A 493 16.21 -11.15 -7.99
CA SER A 493 14.88 -11.05 -8.60
C SER A 493 13.96 -12.07 -7.95
N THR A 494 12.89 -11.61 -7.31
CA THR A 494 11.90 -12.48 -6.67
C THR A 494 10.65 -12.57 -7.55
N LEU A 495 10.41 -13.74 -8.13
CA LEU A 495 9.15 -14.08 -8.79
C LEU A 495 8.26 -14.78 -7.76
N SER A 496 7.18 -14.12 -7.37
CA SER A 496 6.24 -14.65 -6.39
C SER A 496 5.00 -15.20 -7.08
N VAL A 497 4.53 -16.35 -6.64
CA VAL A 497 3.28 -16.98 -7.06
C VAL A 497 2.35 -17.07 -5.85
N SER A 498 1.24 -16.34 -5.91
CA SER A 498 0.16 -16.40 -4.92
C SER A 498 -0.92 -17.34 -5.43
N LYS A 499 -1.19 -18.42 -4.70
CA LYS A 499 -2.06 -19.52 -5.15
C LYS A 499 -3.41 -19.52 -4.46
N ASN A 500 -4.43 -19.83 -5.23
CA ASN A 500 -5.81 -20.00 -4.76
C ASN A 500 -6.32 -21.44 -4.95
N THR A 501 -5.44 -22.38 -5.32
CA THR A 501 -5.68 -23.81 -5.45
C THR A 501 -4.51 -24.61 -4.88
N ALA A 502 -4.80 -25.82 -4.44
CA ALA A 502 -3.77 -26.74 -3.95
C ALA A 502 -2.99 -27.44 -5.09
N ASP A 503 -3.51 -27.39 -6.34
CA ASP A 503 -2.87 -28.01 -7.50
C ASP A 503 -1.48 -27.38 -7.77
N PRO A 504 -0.38 -28.14 -7.76
CA PRO A 504 0.97 -27.62 -7.91
C PRO A 504 1.42 -27.47 -9.37
N SER A 505 0.65 -27.95 -10.34
CA SER A 505 1.09 -28.12 -11.75
C SER A 505 1.62 -26.83 -12.38
N PHE A 506 1.08 -25.67 -12.02
CA PHE A 506 1.54 -24.38 -12.58
C PHE A 506 2.94 -23.99 -12.10
N GLU A 507 3.17 -23.99 -10.80
CA GLU A 507 4.47 -23.58 -10.25
C GLU A 507 5.56 -24.60 -10.48
N GLU A 508 5.22 -25.90 -10.51
CA GLU A 508 6.17 -26.97 -10.87
C GLU A 508 6.63 -26.80 -12.32
N ALA A 509 5.69 -26.63 -13.25
CA ALA A 509 6.03 -26.37 -14.64
C ALA A 509 6.82 -25.08 -14.82
N LEU A 510 6.50 -24.02 -14.08
CA LEU A 510 7.23 -22.76 -14.11
C LEU A 510 8.68 -22.93 -13.61
N TYR A 511 8.87 -23.67 -12.52
CA TYR A 511 10.20 -24.02 -11.98
C TYR A 511 11.03 -24.81 -12.97
N GLU A 512 10.45 -25.89 -13.58
CA GLU A 512 11.12 -26.70 -14.60
C GLU A 512 11.59 -25.84 -15.78
N LEU A 513 10.75 -24.93 -16.26
CA LEU A 513 11.08 -24.04 -17.38
C LEU A 513 12.22 -23.07 -17.03
N LEU A 514 12.23 -22.52 -15.82
CA LEU A 514 13.33 -21.68 -15.33
C LEU A 514 14.65 -22.47 -15.27
N CYS A 515 14.61 -23.69 -14.71
CA CYS A 515 15.79 -24.56 -14.62
C CYS A 515 16.30 -24.99 -16.00
N ARG A 516 15.40 -25.29 -16.95
CA ARG A 516 15.75 -25.64 -18.34
C ARG A 516 16.55 -24.54 -19.04
N ASP A 517 16.25 -23.27 -18.74
CA ASP A 517 16.99 -22.12 -19.30
C ASP A 517 18.30 -21.81 -18.57
N GLY A 518 18.68 -22.66 -17.59
CA GLY A 518 19.94 -22.55 -16.83
C GLY A 518 19.86 -21.64 -15.61
N LEU A 519 18.66 -21.23 -15.22
CA LEU A 519 18.44 -20.52 -13.95
C LEU A 519 18.37 -21.53 -12.79
N THR A 520 18.81 -21.11 -11.62
CA THR A 520 18.79 -21.92 -10.39
C THR A 520 17.99 -21.18 -9.30
N PRO A 521 16.65 -21.17 -9.39
CA PRO A 521 15.84 -20.47 -8.41
C PRO A 521 15.97 -21.12 -7.03
N VAL A 522 16.21 -20.32 -6.00
CA VAL A 522 15.99 -20.72 -4.61
C VAL A 522 14.50 -20.60 -4.33
N VAL A 523 13.89 -21.70 -3.92
CA VAL A 523 12.44 -21.76 -3.66
C VAL A 523 12.18 -21.56 -2.18
N GLU A 524 11.41 -20.53 -1.86
CA GLU A 524 10.93 -20.25 -0.52
C GLU A 524 9.40 -20.09 -0.56
N GLY A 525 8.73 -20.20 0.58
CA GLY A 525 7.30 -19.95 0.61
C GLY A 525 6.62 -20.43 1.88
N SER A 526 5.30 -20.27 1.90
CA SER A 526 4.46 -20.78 2.97
C SER A 526 4.14 -22.28 2.75
N GLU A 527 3.79 -22.96 3.83
CA GLU A 527 3.13 -24.25 3.73
C GLU A 527 1.75 -24.11 3.03
N LEU A 528 1.28 -25.21 2.46
CA LEU A 528 -0.07 -25.27 1.91
C LEU A 528 -1.06 -25.27 3.06
N ILE A 529 -2.00 -24.33 3.03
CA ILE A 529 -3.09 -24.28 4.00
C ILE A 529 -4.25 -25.10 3.43
N ALA A 530 -4.53 -26.22 4.07
CA ALA A 530 -5.65 -27.09 3.72
C ALA A 530 -7.00 -26.44 4.07
N ASP A 531 -8.03 -26.74 3.28
CA ASP A 531 -9.41 -26.28 3.48
C ASP A 531 -10.06 -26.85 4.76
#